data_70d9b06bd6e8c7e810bf8d0bbc7ca8d8
#
_entry.id   70d9b06bd6e8c7e810bf8d0bbc7ca8d8
#
_cell.length_a   1.000
_cell.length_b   1.000
_cell.length_c   1.000
_cell.angle_alpha   90.00
_cell.angle_beta   90.00
_cell.angle_gamma   90.00
#
_symmetry.space_group_name_H-M   'P 1'
#
loop_
_entity.id
_entity.type
_entity.pdbx_description
1 polymer ?
#
loop_
_entity_poly.entity_id
_entity_poly.type
_entity_poly.pdbx_seq_one_letter_code
_entity_poly.pdbx_strand_id
1 'polypeptide(L)'
;MYKRQSKETDISANERLIGYLIKEGKLDFDTYKSFKPSVCNRLDRNTSGLILMGKSLHGLQYLSQVLKDRTAEKYYMALVAGEVDEPMTIEGFLTKDEAVNKVQITKEPISDESLPIKTAYRPLKTIEMSASCHKATLLEVHLITGRSHQIRAHLSSIGHPIIGDMKYGDKRINAFYKENYHVTSQLLHAHHVILPDGRYIEAALPDIWSRVGL
;
A
#
# COMPACT_ATOMS: atom_id res chain seq x y z
N MET A 1 -14.51 14.86 -0.01
CA MET A 1 -13.67 13.63 -0.07
C MET A 1 -13.18 13.48 -1.51
N TYR A 2 -11.90 13.70 -1.78
CA TYR A 2 -11.38 13.71 -3.14
C TYR A 2 -11.25 12.28 -3.68
N LYS A 3 -12.04 11.95 -4.71
CA LYS A 3 -11.94 10.71 -5.47
C LYS A 3 -10.67 10.80 -6.33
N ARG A 4 -9.64 10.01 -6.05
CA ARG A 4 -8.50 9.87 -6.97
C ARG A 4 -8.83 8.82 -8.02
N GLN A 5 -9.61 9.21 -9.00
CA GLN A 5 -9.86 8.47 -10.24
C GLN A 5 -8.85 8.92 -11.29
N SER A 6 -8.47 8.04 -12.20
CA SER A 6 -7.56 8.43 -13.29
C SER A 6 -8.29 9.22 -14.38
N LYS A 7 -9.60 9.00 -14.51
CA LYS A 7 -10.54 9.73 -15.38
C LYS A 7 -11.82 9.97 -14.60
N GLU A 8 -12.58 11.01 -14.97
CA GLU A 8 -13.88 11.31 -14.36
C GLU A 8 -14.90 10.17 -14.52
N THR A 9 -14.76 9.39 -15.58
CA THR A 9 -15.61 8.23 -15.88
C THR A 9 -15.25 6.96 -15.10
N ASP A 10 -14.12 6.92 -14.39
CA ASP A 10 -13.72 5.74 -13.63
C ASP A 10 -14.61 5.55 -12.40
N ILE A 11 -15.13 4.34 -12.22
CA ILE A 11 -15.86 3.97 -11.02
C ILE A 11 -14.87 3.89 -9.83
N SER A 12 -15.09 4.68 -8.79
CA SER A 12 -14.25 4.67 -7.58
C SER A 12 -14.45 3.38 -6.78
N ALA A 13 -13.45 3.02 -5.95
CA ALA A 13 -13.58 1.91 -5.01
C ALA A 13 -14.84 2.05 -4.13
N ASN A 14 -15.16 3.27 -3.70
CA ASN A 14 -16.35 3.55 -2.91
C ASN A 14 -17.65 3.21 -3.65
N GLU A 15 -17.76 3.59 -4.92
CA GLU A 15 -18.93 3.27 -5.76
C GLU A 15 -19.06 1.76 -6.02
N ARG A 16 -17.93 1.07 -6.27
CA ARG A 16 -17.94 -0.39 -6.41
C ARG A 16 -18.41 -1.10 -5.15
N LEU A 17 -17.96 -0.64 -3.98
CA LEU A 17 -18.35 -1.21 -2.70
C LEU A 17 -19.81 -0.95 -2.37
N ILE A 18 -20.32 0.25 -2.67
CA ILE A 18 -21.77 0.56 -2.53
C ILE A 18 -22.58 -0.33 -3.46
N GLY A 19 -22.19 -0.44 -4.74
CA GLY A 19 -22.87 -1.31 -5.69
C GLY A 19 -22.88 -2.78 -5.25
N TYR A 20 -21.76 -3.27 -4.68
CA TYR A 20 -21.69 -4.61 -4.09
C TYR A 20 -22.68 -4.78 -2.93
N LEU A 21 -22.74 -3.82 -1.99
CA LEU A 21 -23.66 -3.90 -0.84
C LEU A 21 -25.13 -3.90 -1.28
N ILE A 22 -25.50 -3.12 -2.30
CA ILE A 22 -26.84 -3.10 -2.88
C ILE A 22 -27.15 -4.47 -3.50
N LYS A 23 -26.23 -5.02 -4.31
CA LYS A 23 -26.40 -6.32 -4.96
C LYS A 23 -26.59 -7.46 -3.95
N GLU A 24 -25.87 -7.41 -2.82
CA GLU A 24 -25.98 -8.40 -1.75
C GLU A 24 -27.17 -8.17 -0.81
N GLY A 25 -28.05 -7.21 -1.10
CA GLY A 25 -29.18 -6.85 -0.23
C GLY A 25 -28.80 -6.32 1.15
N LYS A 26 -27.54 -5.86 1.30
CA LYS A 26 -26.99 -5.34 2.57
C LYS A 26 -27.12 -3.82 2.69
N LEU A 27 -27.63 -3.16 1.67
CA LEU A 27 -27.85 -1.72 1.61
C LEU A 27 -29.08 -1.46 0.73
N ASP A 28 -30.15 -0.97 1.36
CA ASP A 28 -31.34 -0.50 0.66
C ASP A 28 -31.30 1.03 0.43
N PHE A 29 -32.29 1.53 -0.29
CA PHE A 29 -32.36 2.95 -0.67
C PHE A 29 -32.59 3.88 0.53
N ASP A 30 -33.37 3.46 1.52
CA ASP A 30 -33.70 4.30 2.68
C ASP A 30 -32.51 4.38 3.64
N THR A 31 -31.81 3.24 3.85
CA THR A 31 -30.54 3.22 4.58
C THR A 31 -29.48 4.08 3.87
N TYR A 32 -29.40 4.00 2.52
CA TYR A 32 -28.44 4.80 1.74
C TYR A 32 -28.70 6.30 1.81
N LYS A 33 -29.96 6.74 1.94
CA LYS A 33 -30.32 8.16 2.14
C LYS A 33 -29.84 8.68 3.49
N SER A 34 -29.99 7.88 4.54
CA SER A 34 -29.63 8.26 5.91
C SER A 34 -28.14 8.12 6.20
N PHE A 35 -27.47 7.11 5.62
CA PHE A 35 -26.06 6.82 5.81
C PHE A 35 -25.41 6.32 4.51
N LYS A 36 -24.30 6.93 4.12
CA LYS A 36 -23.52 6.51 2.95
C LYS A 36 -22.28 5.70 3.39
N PRO A 37 -22.26 4.38 3.17
CA PRO A 37 -21.07 3.57 3.38
C PRO A 37 -19.85 4.19 2.71
N SER A 38 -18.70 4.15 3.38
CA SER A 38 -17.50 4.81 2.85
C SER A 38 -16.23 4.03 3.18
N VAL A 39 -15.23 4.15 2.30
CA VAL A 39 -13.88 3.63 2.53
C VAL A 39 -13.17 4.45 3.60
N CYS A 40 -12.44 3.77 4.48
CA CYS A 40 -11.73 4.37 5.62
C CYS A 40 -10.24 4.58 5.35
N ASN A 41 -9.64 3.78 4.43
CA ASN A 41 -8.24 3.91 4.05
C ASN A 41 -8.08 4.13 2.55
N ARG A 42 -6.86 4.37 2.15
CA ARG A 42 -6.46 4.54 0.75
C ARG A 42 -5.30 3.62 0.44
N LEU A 43 -5.25 3.15 -0.78
CA LEU A 43 -4.06 2.58 -1.40
C LEU A 43 -3.53 3.53 -2.47
N ASP A 44 -2.23 3.46 -2.73
CA ASP A 44 -1.64 4.12 -3.89
C ASP A 44 -2.20 3.47 -5.17
N ARG A 45 -2.16 4.21 -6.27
CA ARG A 45 -2.51 3.66 -7.58
C ARG A 45 -1.65 2.42 -7.85
N ASN A 46 -2.30 1.34 -8.28
CA ASN A 46 -1.72 0.03 -8.57
C ASN A 46 -1.21 -0.77 -7.33
N THR A 47 -1.37 -0.27 -6.12
CA THR A 47 -1.21 -1.10 -4.92
C THR A 47 -2.46 -1.93 -4.74
N SER A 48 -2.32 -3.23 -4.64
CA SER A 48 -3.41 -4.18 -4.38
C SER A 48 -3.64 -4.43 -2.90
N GLY A 49 -4.69 -5.17 -2.55
CA GLY A 49 -4.95 -5.63 -1.19
C GLY A 49 -6.11 -4.95 -0.47
N LEU A 50 -6.06 -4.93 0.84
CA LEU A 50 -7.15 -4.57 1.73
C LEU A 50 -7.55 -3.10 1.66
N ILE A 51 -8.85 -2.89 1.47
CA ILE A 51 -9.53 -1.60 1.68
C ILE A 51 -10.59 -1.81 2.75
N LEU A 52 -10.48 -1.05 3.84
CA LEU A 52 -11.44 -1.06 4.94
C LEU A 52 -12.59 -0.11 4.65
N MET A 53 -13.82 -0.54 4.94
CA MET A 53 -15.02 0.24 4.72
C MET A 53 -15.99 0.13 5.91
N GLY A 54 -16.56 1.27 6.32
CA GLY A 54 -17.66 1.30 7.28
C GLY A 54 -19.01 1.10 6.59
N LYS A 55 -19.71 0.00 6.93
CA LYS A 55 -21.07 -0.31 6.43
C LYS A 55 -22.18 0.35 7.23
N SER A 56 -21.88 0.84 8.43
CA SER A 56 -22.75 1.59 9.32
C SER A 56 -22.01 2.82 9.85
N LEU A 57 -22.75 3.78 10.38
CA LEU A 57 -22.16 4.98 10.98
C LEU A 57 -21.15 4.62 12.09
N HIS A 58 -21.57 3.73 13.00
CA HIS A 58 -20.69 3.25 14.07
C HIS A 58 -19.43 2.55 13.54
N GLY A 59 -19.58 1.66 12.56
CA GLY A 59 -18.44 1.00 11.92
C GLY A 59 -17.50 1.97 11.20
N LEU A 60 -18.04 3.00 10.55
CA LEU A 60 -17.24 4.04 9.90
C LEU A 60 -16.47 4.88 10.92
N GLN A 61 -17.13 5.28 12.02
CA GLN A 61 -16.49 6.02 13.11
C GLN A 61 -15.39 5.21 13.77
N TYR A 62 -15.68 3.95 14.14
CA TYR A 62 -14.69 3.03 14.72
C TYR A 62 -13.45 2.88 13.83
N LEU A 63 -13.63 2.48 12.55
CA LEU A 63 -12.52 2.29 11.63
C LEU A 63 -11.73 3.59 11.38
N SER A 64 -12.44 4.72 11.27
CA SER A 64 -11.79 6.01 11.10
C SER A 64 -10.94 6.39 12.32
N GLN A 65 -11.44 6.10 13.52
CA GLN A 65 -10.73 6.40 14.77
C GLN A 65 -9.47 5.52 14.91
N VAL A 66 -9.59 4.20 14.78
CA VAL A 66 -8.44 3.29 14.94
C VAL A 66 -7.34 3.51 13.89
N LEU A 67 -7.74 3.94 12.68
CA LEU A 67 -6.78 4.31 11.63
C LEU A 67 -6.11 5.67 11.92
N LYS A 68 -6.84 6.64 12.45
CA LYS A 68 -6.35 7.96 12.83
C LYS A 68 -5.36 7.85 14.00
N ASP A 69 -5.73 7.09 15.03
CA ASP A 69 -4.93 6.88 16.23
C ASP A 69 -3.77 5.89 16.01
N ARG A 70 -3.73 5.25 14.83
CA ARG A 70 -2.73 4.25 14.44
C ARG A 70 -2.71 3.02 15.36
N THR A 71 -3.85 2.69 15.97
CA THR A 71 -4.03 1.49 16.79
C THR A 71 -4.36 0.26 15.94
N ALA A 72 -4.74 0.43 14.68
CA ALA A 72 -4.83 -0.65 13.70
C ALA A 72 -3.45 -0.85 13.06
N GLU A 73 -2.88 -2.04 13.22
CA GLU A 73 -1.62 -2.40 12.59
C GLU A 73 -1.84 -2.82 11.14
N LYS A 74 -1.03 -2.29 10.23
CA LYS A 74 -1.16 -2.51 8.78
C LYS A 74 0.12 -3.11 8.23
N TYR A 75 -0.01 -4.28 7.62
CA TYR A 75 1.10 -5.01 7.04
C TYR A 75 0.94 -5.15 5.53
N TYR A 76 2.06 -4.98 4.86
CA TYR A 76 2.16 -5.07 3.40
C TYR A 76 3.17 -6.14 3.03
N MET A 77 2.95 -6.80 1.90
CA MET A 77 3.98 -7.55 1.20
C MET A 77 4.61 -6.66 0.15
N ALA A 78 5.93 -6.63 0.10
CA ALA A 78 6.69 -5.89 -0.90
C ALA A 78 7.81 -6.75 -1.47
N LEU A 79 7.91 -6.86 -2.80
CA LEU A 79 9.07 -7.47 -3.44
C LEU A 79 10.04 -6.36 -3.84
N VAL A 80 11.23 -6.38 -3.26
CA VAL A 80 12.25 -5.34 -3.45
C VAL A 80 13.47 -5.85 -4.20
N ALA A 81 14.17 -4.94 -4.84
CA ALA A 81 15.43 -5.23 -5.50
C ALA A 81 16.56 -5.43 -4.49
N GLY A 82 17.42 -6.42 -4.74
CA GLY A 82 18.56 -6.74 -3.90
C GLY A 82 18.24 -7.72 -2.76
N GLU A 83 19.28 -8.06 -2.05
CA GLU A 83 19.23 -8.92 -0.86
C GLU A 83 19.05 -8.08 0.39
N VAL A 84 18.11 -8.46 1.21
CA VAL A 84 17.84 -7.87 2.53
C VAL A 84 17.84 -9.01 3.53
N ASP A 85 18.80 -9.01 4.46
CA ASP A 85 19.03 -10.12 5.36
C ASP A 85 18.47 -9.88 6.77
N GLU A 86 18.37 -8.61 7.17
CA GLU A 86 18.01 -8.25 8.54
C GLU A 86 16.73 -7.40 8.61
N PRO A 87 15.90 -7.60 9.64
CA PRO A 87 14.79 -6.71 9.90
C PRO A 87 15.27 -5.33 10.31
N MET A 88 14.54 -4.30 9.91
CA MET A 88 14.90 -2.93 10.23
C MET A 88 13.66 -2.06 10.45
N THR A 89 13.82 -1.06 11.29
CA THR A 89 12.89 0.07 11.39
C THR A 89 13.55 1.31 10.81
N ILE A 90 12.91 1.89 9.79
CA ILE A 90 13.37 3.10 9.12
C ILE A 90 12.54 4.27 9.62
N GLU A 91 13.21 5.33 10.04
CA GLU A 91 12.61 6.60 10.46
C GLU A 91 13.15 7.74 9.59
N GLY A 92 12.38 8.81 9.47
CA GLY A 92 12.77 9.99 8.71
C GLY A 92 11.63 10.97 8.56
N PHE A 93 11.81 11.89 7.64
CA PHE A 93 10.82 12.90 7.29
C PHE A 93 10.47 12.79 5.82
N LEU A 94 9.17 12.91 5.52
CA LEU A 94 8.63 12.89 4.19
C LEU A 94 8.12 14.26 3.84
N THR A 95 8.68 14.84 2.78
CA THR A 95 8.21 16.10 2.18
C THR A 95 7.66 15.81 0.80
N LYS A 96 6.50 16.36 0.48
CA LYS A 96 5.84 16.14 -0.80
C LYS A 96 6.18 17.26 -1.78
N ASP A 97 6.69 16.90 -2.93
CA ASP A 97 6.76 17.79 -4.09
C ASP A 97 5.45 17.68 -4.88
N GLU A 98 4.62 18.72 -4.79
CA GLU A 98 3.30 18.76 -5.44
C GLU A 98 3.42 18.84 -6.97
N ALA A 99 4.47 19.50 -7.49
CA ALA A 99 4.62 19.73 -8.92
C ALA A 99 4.81 18.43 -9.70
N VAL A 100 5.61 17.50 -9.15
CA VAL A 100 5.87 16.18 -9.76
C VAL A 100 5.14 15.04 -9.04
N ASN A 101 4.32 15.38 -8.02
CA ASN A 101 3.61 14.42 -7.17
C ASN A 101 4.54 13.31 -6.64
N LYS A 102 5.77 13.66 -6.28
CA LYS A 102 6.80 12.77 -5.74
C LYS A 102 7.06 13.14 -4.29
N VAL A 103 7.51 12.19 -3.46
CA VAL A 103 7.94 12.47 -2.11
C VAL A 103 9.44 12.29 -2.00
N GLN A 104 10.06 13.12 -1.18
CA GLN A 104 11.46 13.06 -0.79
C GLN A 104 11.53 12.59 0.66
N ILE A 105 12.49 11.71 0.94
CA ILE A 105 12.79 11.23 2.29
C ILE A 105 14.10 11.86 2.75
N THR A 106 14.10 12.41 3.96
CA THR A 106 15.27 13.03 4.59
C THR A 106 15.39 12.57 6.04
N LYS A 107 16.59 12.65 6.63
CA LYS A 107 16.83 12.33 8.06
C LYS A 107 16.27 13.42 8.96
N GLU A 108 16.39 14.67 8.53
CA GLU A 108 15.92 15.85 9.24
C GLU A 108 14.82 16.55 8.44
N PRO A 109 13.92 17.31 9.09
CA PRO A 109 12.91 18.08 8.37
C PRO A 109 13.58 19.18 7.53
N ILE A 110 13.13 19.31 6.27
CA ILE A 110 13.66 20.34 5.35
C ILE A 110 12.70 21.53 5.19
N SER A 111 11.49 21.42 5.72
CA SER A 111 10.47 22.47 5.77
C SER A 111 9.43 22.17 6.84
N ASP A 112 8.54 23.12 7.12
CA ASP A 112 7.41 22.94 8.05
C ASP A 112 6.40 21.90 7.54
N GLU A 113 6.42 21.57 6.24
CA GLU A 113 5.59 20.54 5.63
C GLU A 113 6.20 19.12 5.76
N SER A 114 7.41 19.01 6.29
CA SER A 114 8.08 17.73 6.49
C SER A 114 7.38 16.92 7.58
N LEU A 115 6.85 15.77 7.22
CA LEU A 115 6.06 14.91 8.12
C LEU A 115 6.91 13.73 8.61
N PRO A 116 6.98 13.48 9.92
CA PRO A 116 7.68 12.32 10.44
C PRO A 116 7.03 11.03 9.95
N ILE A 117 7.86 10.09 9.55
CA ILE A 117 7.45 8.77 9.05
C ILE A 117 8.24 7.66 9.73
N LYS A 118 7.56 6.51 9.87
CA LYS A 118 8.16 5.30 10.46
C LYS A 118 7.61 4.08 9.74
N THR A 119 8.51 3.20 9.29
CA THR A 119 8.20 1.94 8.60
C THR A 119 9.13 0.87 9.14
N ALA A 120 8.58 -0.25 9.59
CA ALA A 120 9.39 -1.44 9.93
C ALA A 120 9.23 -2.49 8.85
N TYR A 121 10.25 -3.31 8.64
CA TYR A 121 10.15 -4.47 7.77
C TYR A 121 10.96 -5.64 8.31
N ARG A 122 10.59 -6.85 7.85
CA ARG A 122 11.37 -8.06 8.02
C ARG A 122 11.46 -8.83 6.71
N PRO A 123 12.63 -9.37 6.35
CA PRO A 123 12.74 -10.24 5.18
C PRO A 123 12.05 -11.57 5.44
N LEU A 124 11.39 -12.10 4.41
CA LEU A 124 10.72 -13.40 4.46
C LEU A 124 11.41 -14.43 3.56
N LYS A 125 11.79 -14.02 2.35
CA LYS A 125 12.37 -14.91 1.35
C LYS A 125 13.21 -14.12 0.35
N THR A 126 14.43 -14.57 0.08
CA THR A 126 15.24 -14.07 -1.03
C THR A 126 15.08 -14.98 -2.23
N ILE A 127 14.93 -14.39 -3.41
CA ILE A 127 14.79 -15.09 -4.70
C ILE A 127 16.00 -14.76 -5.53
N GLU A 128 16.68 -15.77 -6.06
CA GLU A 128 17.75 -15.62 -7.02
C GLU A 128 17.21 -15.69 -8.45
N MET A 129 17.56 -14.70 -9.25
CA MET A 129 17.14 -14.59 -10.63
C MET A 129 18.21 -15.20 -11.54
N SER A 130 17.93 -16.38 -12.05
CA SER A 130 18.90 -17.22 -12.80
C SER A 130 19.51 -16.58 -14.05
N ALA A 131 18.91 -15.53 -14.61
CA ALA A 131 19.40 -14.91 -15.86
C ALA A 131 20.25 -13.63 -15.68
N SER A 132 20.32 -13.05 -14.48
CA SER A 132 20.91 -11.71 -14.29
C SER A 132 21.76 -11.52 -13.05
N CYS A 133 21.99 -12.55 -12.24
CA CYS A 133 22.63 -12.44 -10.90
C CYS A 133 21.98 -11.39 -9.98
N HIS A 134 20.74 -10.97 -10.28
CA HIS A 134 20.01 -10.05 -9.43
C HIS A 134 19.19 -10.82 -8.40
N LYS A 135 19.37 -10.47 -7.15
CA LYS A 135 18.54 -10.97 -6.06
C LYS A 135 17.33 -10.05 -5.86
N ALA A 136 16.26 -10.62 -5.40
CA ALA A 136 15.08 -9.88 -4.94
C ALA A 136 14.63 -10.45 -3.59
N THR A 137 14.16 -9.60 -2.69
CA THR A 137 13.71 -10.03 -1.38
C THR A 137 12.24 -9.69 -1.17
N LEU A 138 11.47 -10.70 -0.75
CA LEU A 138 10.12 -10.51 -0.25
C LEU A 138 10.20 -10.00 1.18
N LEU A 139 9.62 -8.84 1.41
CA LEU A 139 9.50 -8.22 2.72
C LEU A 139 8.05 -8.23 3.21
N GLU A 140 7.88 -8.50 4.49
CA GLU A 140 6.70 -8.06 5.23
C GLU A 140 7.00 -6.68 5.82
N VAL A 141 6.16 -5.71 5.53
CA VAL A 141 6.35 -4.30 5.87
C VAL A 141 5.25 -3.82 6.80
N HIS A 142 5.60 -3.43 8.03
CA HIS A 142 4.68 -2.79 8.97
C HIS A 142 4.63 -1.28 8.74
N LEU A 143 3.48 -0.80 8.27
CA LEU A 143 3.25 0.62 8.01
C LEU A 143 2.79 1.33 9.30
N ILE A 144 3.71 1.81 10.11
CA ILE A 144 3.44 2.46 11.41
C ILE A 144 2.82 3.85 11.20
N THR A 145 3.37 4.66 10.31
CA THR A 145 2.73 5.89 9.81
C THR A 145 2.21 5.65 8.39
N GLY A 146 1.21 6.41 7.95
CA GLY A 146 0.53 6.15 6.66
C GLY A 146 0.49 7.37 5.74
N ARG A 147 1.65 7.85 5.27
CA ARG A 147 1.74 8.96 4.30
C ARG A 147 1.73 8.44 2.87
N SER A 148 1.36 9.33 1.92
CA SER A 148 1.34 8.97 0.49
C SER A 148 2.71 8.50 0.02
N HIS A 149 2.76 7.39 -0.69
CA HIS A 149 3.96 6.75 -1.23
C HIS A 149 5.01 6.33 -0.17
N GLN A 150 4.69 6.35 1.14
CA GLN A 150 5.68 6.19 2.21
C GLN A 150 6.52 4.93 2.05
N ILE A 151 5.93 3.74 1.97
CA ILE A 151 6.67 2.47 1.83
C ILE A 151 7.58 2.52 0.60
N ARG A 152 7.05 2.97 -0.53
CA ARG A 152 7.74 3.02 -1.82
C ARG A 152 8.99 3.90 -1.77
N ALA A 153 8.84 5.12 -1.24
CA ALA A 153 9.94 6.06 -1.12
C ALA A 153 10.93 5.64 -0.02
N HIS A 154 10.45 5.11 1.11
CA HIS A 154 11.30 4.66 2.22
C HIS A 154 12.21 3.50 1.79
N LEU A 155 11.66 2.44 1.18
CA LEU A 155 12.46 1.31 0.70
C LEU A 155 13.44 1.72 -0.40
N SER A 156 13.02 2.63 -1.30
CA SER A 156 13.92 3.19 -2.30
C SER A 156 15.06 4.00 -1.69
N SER A 157 14.81 4.76 -0.60
CA SER A 157 15.83 5.60 0.04
C SER A 157 16.96 4.81 0.72
N ILE A 158 16.71 3.54 1.03
CA ILE A 158 17.72 2.63 1.61
C ILE A 158 18.34 1.68 0.56
N GLY A 159 18.10 1.91 -0.74
CA GLY A 159 18.71 1.13 -1.82
C GLY A 159 17.93 -0.13 -2.22
N HIS A 160 16.76 -0.38 -1.64
CA HIS A 160 15.90 -1.54 -1.93
C HIS A 160 14.56 -1.12 -2.54
N PRO A 161 14.54 -0.53 -3.75
CA PRO A 161 13.30 -0.09 -4.37
C PRO A 161 12.38 -1.25 -4.69
N ILE A 162 11.06 -1.00 -4.62
CA ILE A 162 10.05 -2.00 -4.96
C ILE A 162 10.09 -2.30 -6.45
N ILE A 163 10.10 -3.58 -6.81
CA ILE A 163 10.08 -4.05 -8.20
C ILE A 163 8.76 -3.67 -8.86
N GLY A 164 8.83 -3.17 -10.09
CA GLY A 164 7.69 -2.67 -10.85
C GLY A 164 7.26 -1.25 -10.49
N ASP A 165 7.92 -0.60 -9.53
CA ASP A 165 7.62 0.79 -9.20
C ASP A 165 8.19 1.75 -10.26
N MET A 166 7.31 2.34 -11.07
CA MET A 166 7.71 3.24 -12.15
C MET A 166 8.21 4.62 -11.66
N LYS A 167 8.02 4.94 -10.37
CA LYS A 167 8.34 6.25 -9.80
C LYS A 167 9.59 6.24 -8.93
N TYR A 168 9.76 5.20 -8.13
CA TYR A 168 10.84 5.04 -7.15
C TYR A 168 11.72 3.82 -7.43
N GLY A 169 11.34 2.96 -8.40
CA GLY A 169 12.01 1.73 -8.75
C GLY A 169 13.23 1.92 -9.64
N ASP A 170 14.04 0.87 -9.75
CA ASP A 170 15.14 0.79 -10.72
C ASP A 170 14.59 0.46 -12.12
N LYS A 171 14.97 1.27 -13.12
CA LYS A 171 14.48 1.13 -14.49
C LYS A 171 14.94 -0.16 -15.17
N ARG A 172 16.16 -0.63 -14.89
CA ARG A 172 16.73 -1.84 -15.52
C ARG A 172 16.06 -3.09 -14.95
N ILE A 173 15.93 -3.13 -13.61
CA ILE A 173 15.23 -4.22 -12.92
C ILE A 173 13.76 -4.26 -13.34
N ASN A 174 13.09 -3.12 -13.42
CA ASN A 174 11.69 -3.03 -13.86
C ASN A 174 11.52 -3.51 -15.31
N ALA A 175 12.45 -3.19 -16.22
CA ALA A 175 12.42 -3.66 -17.59
C ALA A 175 12.54 -5.19 -17.63
N PHE A 176 13.50 -5.78 -16.89
CA PHE A 176 13.67 -7.22 -16.77
C PHE A 176 12.41 -7.94 -16.27
N TYR A 177 11.81 -7.44 -15.17
CA TYR A 177 10.60 -8.04 -14.61
C TYR A 177 9.37 -7.86 -15.50
N LYS A 178 9.30 -6.77 -16.25
CA LYS A 178 8.24 -6.54 -17.24
C LYS A 178 8.34 -7.54 -18.40
N GLU A 179 9.53 -7.77 -18.93
CA GLU A 179 9.77 -8.65 -20.07
C GLU A 179 9.56 -10.13 -19.70
N ASN A 180 10.11 -10.57 -18.58
CA ASN A 180 10.14 -11.99 -18.22
C ASN A 180 8.91 -12.44 -17.40
N TYR A 181 8.29 -11.54 -16.63
CA TYR A 181 7.20 -11.88 -15.70
C TYR A 181 5.93 -11.05 -15.90
N HIS A 182 5.93 -10.13 -16.88
CA HIS A 182 4.80 -9.22 -17.16
C HIS A 182 4.43 -8.32 -15.98
N VAL A 183 5.40 -7.96 -15.13
CA VAL A 183 5.22 -7.01 -14.04
C VAL A 183 5.11 -5.59 -14.60
N THR A 184 3.94 -4.98 -14.49
CA THR A 184 3.65 -3.64 -15.06
C THR A 184 3.48 -2.54 -14.00
N SER A 185 3.47 -2.92 -12.73
CA SER A 185 3.29 -2.01 -11.59
C SER A 185 3.98 -2.55 -10.34
N GLN A 186 4.11 -1.69 -9.33
CA GLN A 186 4.78 -2.04 -8.07
C GLN A 186 4.22 -3.32 -7.44
N LEU A 187 5.09 -4.27 -7.13
CA LEU A 187 4.77 -5.45 -6.33
C LEU A 187 4.68 -5.05 -4.85
N LEU A 188 3.60 -4.35 -4.53
CA LEU A 188 3.22 -3.90 -3.20
C LEU A 188 1.76 -4.25 -2.95
N HIS A 189 1.50 -4.98 -1.87
CA HIS A 189 0.18 -5.51 -1.54
C HIS A 189 -0.17 -5.24 -0.07
N ALA A 190 -1.28 -4.56 0.20
CA ALA A 190 -1.82 -4.39 1.55
C ALA A 190 -2.37 -5.75 2.03
N HIS A 191 -1.51 -6.52 2.71
CA HIS A 191 -1.71 -7.94 2.95
C HIS A 191 -2.66 -8.19 4.13
N HIS A 192 -2.32 -7.68 5.31
CA HIS A 192 -3.18 -7.88 6.46
C HIS A 192 -3.27 -6.68 7.39
N VAL A 193 -4.34 -6.66 8.17
CA VAL A 193 -4.62 -5.64 9.19
C VAL A 193 -4.99 -6.35 10.48
N ILE A 194 -4.40 -5.91 11.59
CA ILE A 194 -4.78 -6.33 12.94
C ILE A 194 -5.49 -5.14 13.61
N LEU A 195 -6.75 -5.35 13.99
CA LEU A 195 -7.53 -4.34 14.69
C LEU A 195 -7.28 -4.40 16.20
N PRO A 196 -7.53 -3.30 16.97
CA PRO A 196 -7.28 -3.27 18.41
C PRO A 196 -8.03 -4.33 19.21
N ASP A 197 -9.13 -4.85 18.69
CA ASP A 197 -9.93 -5.92 19.27
C ASP A 197 -9.41 -7.34 18.95
N GLY A 198 -8.23 -7.43 18.32
CA GLY A 198 -7.58 -8.70 17.95
C GLY A 198 -8.05 -9.31 16.63
N ARG A 199 -8.99 -8.69 15.92
CA ARG A 199 -9.41 -9.19 14.60
C ARG A 199 -8.26 -9.08 13.59
N TYR A 200 -7.93 -10.22 13.00
CA TYR A 200 -6.98 -10.36 11.91
C TYR A 200 -7.73 -10.48 10.58
N ILE A 201 -7.41 -9.65 9.62
CA ILE A 201 -8.05 -9.62 8.30
C ILE A 201 -6.95 -9.67 7.25
N GLU A 202 -7.03 -10.62 6.34
CA GLU A 202 -6.00 -10.86 5.33
C GLU A 202 -6.57 -10.86 3.92
N ALA A 203 -5.77 -10.41 2.96
CA ALA A 203 -6.03 -10.53 1.53
C ALA A 203 -4.96 -11.42 0.89
N ALA A 204 -5.40 -12.43 0.15
CA ALA A 204 -4.49 -13.29 -0.60
C ALA A 204 -3.66 -12.49 -1.62
N LEU A 205 -2.42 -12.93 -1.83
CA LEU A 205 -1.55 -12.35 -2.86
C LEU A 205 -2.15 -12.58 -4.26
N PRO A 206 -2.13 -11.57 -5.14
CA PRO A 206 -2.54 -11.75 -6.54
C PRO A 206 -1.64 -12.72 -7.30
N ASP A 207 -2.16 -13.33 -8.37
CA ASP A 207 -1.47 -14.34 -9.20
C ASP A 207 -0.10 -13.90 -9.74
N ILE A 208 0.11 -12.60 -9.91
CA ILE A 208 1.39 -12.05 -10.36
C ILE A 208 2.54 -12.41 -9.42
N TRP A 209 2.27 -12.62 -8.13
CA TRP A 209 3.29 -12.97 -7.13
C TRP A 209 3.80 -14.40 -7.34
N SER A 210 2.94 -15.35 -7.70
CA SER A 210 3.37 -16.72 -8.02
C SER A 210 4.22 -16.78 -9.30
N ARG A 211 3.99 -15.88 -10.28
CA ARG A 211 4.80 -15.81 -11.50
C ARG A 211 6.23 -15.37 -11.22
N VAL A 212 6.47 -14.58 -10.17
CA VAL A 212 7.81 -14.15 -9.78
C VAL A 212 8.47 -15.08 -8.74
N GLY A 213 7.91 -16.27 -8.51
CA GLY A 213 8.52 -17.30 -7.67
C GLY A 213 8.14 -17.25 -6.18
N LEU A 214 6.99 -16.62 -5.86
CA LEU A 214 6.44 -16.48 -4.50
C LEU A 214 5.17 -17.26 -4.30
#